data_887dfe3951a8a2be29b5786782889314
#
_entry.id   887dfe3951a8a2be29b5786782889314
#
_cell.length_a   1.000
_cell.length_b   1.000
_cell.length_c   1.000
_cell.angle_alpha   90.00
_cell.angle_beta   90.00
_cell.angle_gamma   90.00
#
_symmetry.space_group_name_H-M   'P 1'
#
loop_
_entity.id
_entity.type
_entity.pdbx_description
1 polymer ?
#
loop_
_entity_poly.entity_id
_entity_poly.type
_entity_poly.pdbx_seq_one_letter_code
_entity_poly.pdbx_strand_id
1 'polypeptide(L)'
;MRTLVTSQPAILAASRALLRQQGWPAVNIRAVAAACGVSVGSIYNHFPSKADLISATVESIWQEIFPQPDEDVVLRDTLACLRWLYQQLSLGHDRYPGFFTLHSVAFLPETKADGKRRMQQSWDHIQRALTAVLTRDPHVRPDAFAGDLTPEQFAQVLFSLLLSALLRQDYDPTAALALARTVLY
;
A
#
# COMPACT_ATOMS: atom_id res chain seq x y z
N MET A 1 37.22 -8.83 -14.58
CA MET A 1 35.80 -8.41 -14.67
C MET A 1 35.22 -8.45 -13.26
N ARG A 2 34.92 -7.29 -12.69
CA ARG A 2 34.34 -7.22 -11.34
C ARG A 2 32.89 -7.63 -11.44
N THR A 3 32.51 -8.78 -10.90
CA THR A 3 31.11 -9.19 -10.83
C THR A 3 30.37 -8.15 -9.95
N LEU A 4 29.53 -7.34 -10.55
CA LEU A 4 28.64 -6.45 -9.79
C LEU A 4 27.71 -7.33 -8.96
N VAL A 5 27.92 -7.31 -7.63
CA VAL A 5 27.04 -7.99 -6.68
C VAL A 5 25.82 -7.10 -6.53
N THR A 6 24.65 -7.59 -6.93
CA THR A 6 23.38 -6.91 -6.69
C THR A 6 22.72 -7.49 -5.43
N SER A 7 21.76 -6.76 -4.89
CA SER A 7 20.97 -7.16 -3.71
C SER A 7 19.49 -7.03 -4.00
N GLN A 8 18.63 -7.71 -3.24
CA GLN A 8 17.18 -7.56 -3.36
C GLN A 8 16.72 -6.09 -3.29
N PRO A 9 17.19 -5.26 -2.33
CA PRO A 9 16.84 -3.84 -2.31
C PRO A 9 17.25 -3.08 -3.57
N ALA A 10 18.41 -3.34 -4.12
CA ALA A 10 18.89 -2.71 -5.36
C ALA A 10 18.02 -3.10 -6.56
N ILE A 11 17.67 -4.38 -6.68
CA ILE A 11 16.78 -4.88 -7.74
C ILE A 11 15.38 -4.23 -7.63
N LEU A 12 14.82 -4.15 -6.42
CA LEU A 12 13.52 -3.52 -6.20
C LEU A 12 13.55 -2.02 -6.48
N ALA A 13 14.64 -1.32 -6.12
CA ALA A 13 14.82 0.09 -6.45
C ALA A 13 14.86 0.32 -7.97
N ALA A 14 15.58 -0.52 -8.72
CA ALA A 14 15.61 -0.47 -10.19
C ALA A 14 14.22 -0.76 -10.80
N SER A 15 13.49 -1.74 -10.25
CA SER A 15 12.13 -2.08 -10.69
C SER A 15 11.16 -0.91 -10.48
N ARG A 16 11.21 -0.24 -9.32
CA ARG A 16 10.41 0.96 -9.04
C ARG A 16 10.76 2.13 -9.96
N ALA A 17 12.07 2.32 -10.25
CA ALA A 17 12.51 3.35 -11.18
C ALA A 17 11.98 3.12 -12.60
N LEU A 18 12.04 1.89 -13.10
CA LEU A 18 11.47 1.50 -14.39
C LEU A 18 9.96 1.74 -14.44
N LEU A 19 9.24 1.35 -13.38
CA LEU A 19 7.82 1.60 -13.29
C LEU A 19 7.47 3.09 -13.39
N ARG A 20 8.17 3.93 -12.59
CA ARG A 20 7.93 5.39 -12.59
C ARG A 20 8.19 6.04 -13.96
N GLN A 21 9.20 5.58 -14.67
CA GLN A 21 9.65 6.18 -15.93
C GLN A 21 8.87 5.68 -17.15
N GLN A 22 8.49 4.40 -17.15
CA GLN A 22 8.03 3.70 -18.36
C GLN A 22 6.77 2.86 -18.14
N GLY A 23 6.26 2.82 -16.91
CA GLY A 23 5.07 2.04 -16.54
C GLY A 23 5.33 0.54 -16.37
N TRP A 24 4.26 -0.20 -16.05
CA TRP A 24 4.32 -1.64 -15.75
C TRP A 24 4.92 -2.52 -16.85
N PRO A 25 4.67 -2.30 -18.15
CA PRO A 25 5.26 -3.14 -19.20
C PRO A 25 6.78 -3.16 -19.19
N ALA A 26 7.41 -2.10 -18.66
CA ALA A 26 8.86 -2.01 -18.55
C ALA A 26 9.43 -2.87 -17.40
N VAL A 27 8.63 -3.26 -16.40
CA VAL A 27 9.07 -4.07 -15.27
C VAL A 27 9.10 -5.55 -15.68
N ASN A 28 10.25 -6.00 -16.20
CA ASN A 28 10.49 -7.38 -16.55
C ASN A 28 11.94 -7.78 -16.22
N ILE A 29 12.21 -9.09 -16.11
CA ILE A 29 13.50 -9.62 -15.67
C ILE A 29 14.67 -9.04 -16.47
N ARG A 30 14.54 -8.93 -17.82
CA ARG A 30 15.62 -8.44 -18.69
C ARG A 30 15.89 -6.96 -18.49
N ALA A 31 14.83 -6.13 -18.43
CA ALA A 31 14.96 -4.70 -18.23
C ALA A 31 15.54 -4.38 -16.83
N VAL A 32 15.09 -5.11 -15.80
CA VAL A 32 15.61 -4.95 -14.44
C VAL A 32 17.07 -5.38 -14.36
N ALA A 33 17.47 -6.50 -14.99
CA ALA A 33 18.86 -6.93 -15.06
C ALA A 33 19.77 -5.88 -15.74
N ALA A 34 19.31 -5.33 -16.87
CA ALA A 34 20.00 -4.24 -17.57
C ALA A 34 20.13 -2.98 -16.70
N ALA A 35 19.06 -2.58 -16.01
CA ALA A 35 19.07 -1.41 -15.12
C ALA A 35 20.03 -1.60 -13.92
N CYS A 36 20.19 -2.84 -13.43
CA CYS A 36 21.14 -3.18 -12.37
C CYS A 36 22.57 -3.40 -12.88
N GLY A 37 22.80 -3.48 -14.20
CA GLY A 37 24.11 -3.81 -14.79
C GLY A 37 24.55 -5.24 -14.51
N VAL A 38 23.61 -6.18 -14.34
CA VAL A 38 23.89 -7.60 -14.03
C VAL A 38 23.29 -8.55 -15.06
N SER A 39 23.66 -9.83 -14.99
CA SER A 39 23.06 -10.86 -15.83
C SER A 39 21.61 -11.18 -15.39
N VAL A 40 20.81 -11.70 -16.34
CA VAL A 40 19.46 -12.23 -16.04
C VAL A 40 19.53 -13.34 -14.97
N GLY A 41 20.54 -14.20 -15.01
CA GLY A 41 20.77 -15.24 -13.99
C GLY A 41 20.96 -14.66 -12.59
N SER A 42 21.58 -13.48 -12.47
CA SER A 42 21.76 -12.80 -11.18
C SER A 42 20.41 -12.37 -10.59
N ILE A 43 19.45 -11.96 -11.41
CA ILE A 43 18.08 -11.64 -10.94
C ILE A 43 17.37 -12.90 -10.44
N TYR A 44 17.48 -14.02 -11.18
CA TYR A 44 16.85 -15.29 -10.78
C TYR A 44 17.42 -15.88 -9.48
N ASN A 45 18.65 -15.53 -9.10
CA ASN A 45 19.20 -15.92 -7.79
C ASN A 45 18.47 -15.24 -6.62
N HIS A 46 17.82 -14.10 -6.84
CA HIS A 46 17.08 -13.35 -5.83
C HIS A 46 15.56 -13.53 -5.94
N PHE A 47 15.05 -13.69 -7.16
CA PHE A 47 13.62 -13.83 -7.48
C PHE A 47 13.45 -15.01 -8.44
N PRO A 48 13.01 -16.19 -7.95
CA PRO A 48 12.95 -17.43 -8.75
C PRO A 48 12.07 -17.33 -10.00
N SER A 49 11.10 -16.40 -10.02
CA SER A 49 10.25 -16.17 -11.17
C SER A 49 9.98 -14.69 -11.43
N LYS A 50 9.46 -14.37 -12.63
CA LYS A 50 8.93 -13.03 -12.94
C LYS A 50 7.83 -12.63 -11.97
N ALA A 51 6.98 -13.58 -11.57
CA ALA A 51 5.90 -13.33 -10.64
C ALA A 51 6.40 -12.92 -9.26
N ASP A 52 7.49 -13.55 -8.77
CA ASP A 52 8.11 -13.19 -7.49
C ASP A 52 8.70 -11.78 -7.55
N LEU A 53 9.40 -11.42 -8.63
CA LEU A 53 9.92 -10.07 -8.82
C LEU A 53 8.79 -9.03 -8.83
N ILE A 54 7.70 -9.28 -9.59
CA ILE A 54 6.57 -8.37 -9.66
C ILE A 54 5.90 -8.23 -8.29
N SER A 55 5.63 -9.33 -7.60
CA SER A 55 5.01 -9.31 -6.27
C SER A 55 5.85 -8.54 -5.26
N ALA A 56 7.15 -8.77 -5.22
CA ALA A 56 8.08 -8.05 -4.34
C ALA A 56 8.19 -6.57 -4.73
N THR A 57 8.13 -6.23 -6.02
CA THR A 57 8.11 -4.84 -6.49
C THR A 57 6.84 -4.13 -6.00
N VAL A 58 5.66 -4.75 -6.14
CA VAL A 58 4.38 -4.23 -5.64
C VAL A 58 4.45 -3.99 -4.13
N GLU A 59 4.91 -4.98 -3.37
CA GLU A 59 5.07 -4.87 -1.92
C GLU A 59 6.02 -3.71 -1.55
N SER A 60 7.15 -3.58 -2.24
CA SER A 60 8.11 -2.51 -2.00
C SER A 60 7.56 -1.11 -2.32
N ILE A 61 6.61 -1.00 -3.26
CA ILE A 61 5.90 0.26 -3.57
C ILE A 61 4.94 0.61 -2.42
N TRP A 62 4.16 -0.37 -1.93
CA TRP A 62 3.30 -0.14 -0.78
C TRP A 62 4.07 0.30 0.47
N GLN A 63 5.24 -0.30 0.74
CA GLN A 63 6.13 0.10 1.83
C GLN A 63 6.69 1.52 1.65
N GLU A 64 6.91 1.96 0.40
CA GLU A 64 7.36 3.32 0.11
C GLU A 64 6.20 4.34 0.18
N ILE A 65 4.97 3.95 -0.19
CA ILE A 65 3.78 4.78 -0.08
C ILE A 65 3.37 4.94 1.39
N PHE A 66 3.39 3.86 2.16
CA PHE A 66 3.05 3.86 3.58
C PHE A 66 4.28 3.56 4.44
N PRO A 67 5.22 4.51 4.56
CA PRO A 67 6.33 4.35 5.50
C PRO A 67 5.76 4.23 6.92
N GLN A 68 6.56 3.68 7.84
CA GLN A 68 6.18 3.66 9.26
C GLN A 68 5.83 5.09 9.69
N PRO A 69 4.59 5.36 10.14
CA PRO A 69 4.22 6.69 10.60
C PRO A 69 5.01 7.06 11.86
N ASP A 70 5.23 8.34 12.08
CA ASP A 70 5.77 8.83 13.35
C ASP A 70 4.77 8.48 14.47
N GLU A 71 5.13 7.57 15.35
CA GLU A 71 4.21 6.79 16.19
C GLU A 71 3.34 7.67 17.12
N ASP A 72 3.80 8.85 17.50
CA ASP A 72 3.14 9.61 18.56
C ASP A 72 1.89 10.41 18.14
N VAL A 73 1.78 10.81 16.88
CA VAL A 73 0.63 11.64 16.43
C VAL A 73 -0.37 10.85 15.61
N VAL A 74 0.10 10.06 14.65
CA VAL A 74 -0.77 9.36 13.68
C VAL A 74 -1.49 8.18 14.30
N LEU A 75 -0.89 7.54 15.31
CA LEU A 75 -1.44 6.32 15.93
C LEU A 75 -2.31 6.59 17.18
N ARG A 76 -2.49 7.85 17.57
CA ARG A 76 -3.28 8.22 18.75
C ARG A 76 -4.47 9.17 18.44
N ASP A 77 -4.63 9.60 17.22
CA ASP A 77 -5.71 10.48 16.75
C ASP A 77 -6.27 9.94 15.45
N THR A 78 -7.51 9.51 15.47
CA THR A 78 -8.17 8.89 14.32
C THR A 78 -8.27 9.84 13.13
N LEU A 79 -8.54 11.13 13.36
CA LEU A 79 -8.63 12.11 12.27
C LEU A 79 -7.26 12.41 11.67
N ALA A 80 -6.20 12.44 12.49
CA ALA A 80 -4.83 12.60 12.02
C ALA A 80 -4.40 11.38 11.19
N CYS A 81 -4.72 10.17 11.66
CA CYS A 81 -4.47 8.93 10.94
C CYS A 81 -5.16 8.92 9.56
N LEU A 82 -6.44 9.28 9.51
CA LEU A 82 -7.18 9.34 8.24
C LEU A 82 -6.57 10.37 7.27
N ARG A 83 -6.25 11.58 7.74
CA ARG A 83 -5.59 12.59 6.90
C ARG A 83 -4.28 12.07 6.33
N TRP A 84 -3.46 11.44 7.17
CA TRP A 84 -2.20 10.85 6.76
C TRP A 84 -2.41 9.76 5.69
N LEU A 85 -3.35 8.83 5.89
CA LEU A 85 -3.64 7.77 4.91
C LEU A 85 -4.05 8.35 3.54
N TYR A 86 -4.96 9.32 3.51
CA TYR A 86 -5.37 9.96 2.26
C TYR A 86 -4.22 10.73 1.60
N GLN A 87 -3.40 11.41 2.39
CA GLN A 87 -2.21 12.09 1.89
C GLN A 87 -1.20 11.10 1.29
N GLN A 88 -0.96 9.96 1.94
CA GLN A 88 -0.07 8.93 1.39
C GLN A 88 -0.60 8.34 0.08
N LEU A 89 -1.92 8.12 -0.04
CA LEU A 89 -2.54 7.70 -1.30
C LEU A 89 -2.33 8.73 -2.42
N SER A 90 -2.54 10.02 -2.14
CA SER A 90 -2.30 11.11 -3.10
C SER A 90 -0.84 11.16 -3.56
N LEU A 91 0.09 11.17 -2.61
CA LEU A 91 1.53 11.16 -2.92
C LEU A 91 1.96 9.91 -3.68
N GLY A 92 1.37 8.76 -3.36
CA GLY A 92 1.62 7.49 -4.04
C GLY A 92 1.10 7.51 -5.48
N HIS A 93 -0.07 8.12 -5.72
CA HIS A 93 -0.63 8.31 -7.05
C HIS A 93 0.31 9.13 -7.94
N ASP A 94 0.78 10.27 -7.43
CA ASP A 94 1.69 11.16 -8.15
C ASP A 94 3.04 10.50 -8.43
N ARG A 95 3.55 9.74 -7.45
CA ARG A 95 4.85 9.07 -7.54
C ARG A 95 4.84 7.86 -8.47
N TYR A 96 3.73 7.13 -8.52
CA TYR A 96 3.56 5.90 -9.29
C TYR A 96 2.31 5.94 -10.18
N PRO A 97 2.32 6.73 -11.28
CA PRO A 97 1.17 6.86 -12.16
C PRO A 97 0.69 5.48 -12.68
N GLY A 98 -0.61 5.22 -12.60
CA GLY A 98 -1.21 3.95 -13.03
C GLY A 98 -1.02 2.75 -12.09
N PHE A 99 -0.25 2.89 -11.01
CA PHE A 99 -0.04 1.79 -10.05
C PHE A 99 -1.35 1.32 -9.42
N PHE A 100 -2.15 2.24 -8.92
CA PHE A 100 -3.41 1.90 -8.26
C PHE A 100 -4.45 1.32 -9.23
N THR A 101 -4.56 1.85 -10.44
CA THR A 101 -5.51 1.34 -11.44
C THR A 101 -5.19 -0.10 -11.86
N LEU A 102 -3.93 -0.40 -12.11
CA LEU A 102 -3.49 -1.75 -12.50
C LEU A 102 -3.54 -2.72 -11.33
N HIS A 103 -3.21 -2.26 -10.12
CA HIS A 103 -3.18 -3.11 -8.94
C HIS A 103 -4.59 -3.48 -8.45
N SER A 104 -5.57 -2.59 -8.59
CA SER A 104 -6.97 -2.86 -8.25
C SER A 104 -7.70 -3.74 -9.28
N VAL A 105 -7.27 -3.69 -10.56
CA VAL A 105 -7.95 -4.38 -11.67
C VAL A 105 -7.18 -5.59 -12.18
N ALA A 106 -5.85 -5.55 -12.16
CA ALA A 106 -5.00 -6.57 -12.77
C ALA A 106 -4.36 -7.49 -11.72
N PHE A 107 -5.12 -8.42 -11.20
CA PHE A 107 -4.53 -9.68 -10.81
C PHE A 107 -3.99 -10.34 -12.09
N LEU A 108 -2.65 -10.30 -12.27
CA LEU A 108 -2.01 -11.04 -13.35
C LEU A 108 -2.49 -12.49 -13.31
N PRO A 109 -2.95 -13.07 -14.44
CA PRO A 109 -3.60 -14.37 -14.47
C PRO A 109 -2.80 -15.52 -13.83
N GLU A 110 -1.47 -15.41 -13.83
CA GLU A 110 -0.54 -16.44 -13.36
C GLU A 110 -0.36 -16.52 -11.84
N THR A 111 -0.88 -15.52 -11.08
CA THR A 111 -0.68 -15.44 -9.62
C THR A 111 -1.98 -15.23 -8.84
N LYS A 112 -3.15 -15.51 -9.45
CA LYS A 112 -4.47 -15.14 -8.89
C LYS A 112 -4.69 -15.56 -7.43
N ALA A 113 -4.35 -16.80 -7.05
CA ALA A 113 -4.62 -17.30 -5.70
C ALA A 113 -3.67 -16.69 -4.65
N ASP A 114 -2.37 -16.65 -4.94
CA ASP A 114 -1.35 -16.12 -4.02
C ASP A 114 -1.40 -14.59 -3.93
N GLY A 115 -1.63 -13.92 -5.05
CA GLY A 115 -1.82 -12.46 -5.08
C GLY A 115 -3.03 -12.03 -4.27
N LYS A 116 -4.17 -12.74 -4.42
CA LYS A 116 -5.39 -12.47 -3.65
C LYS A 116 -5.16 -12.66 -2.15
N ARG A 117 -4.48 -13.74 -1.76
CA ARG A 117 -4.17 -14.04 -0.36
C ARG A 117 -3.26 -12.97 0.26
N ARG A 118 -2.19 -12.55 -0.43
CA ARG A 118 -1.28 -11.49 0.04
C ARG A 118 -2.00 -10.15 0.16
N MET A 119 -2.85 -9.81 -0.80
CA MET A 119 -3.67 -8.59 -0.73
C MET A 119 -4.63 -8.65 0.47
N GLN A 120 -5.32 -9.77 0.70
CA GLN A 120 -6.20 -9.94 1.85
C GLN A 120 -5.42 -9.74 3.16
N GLN A 121 -4.23 -10.33 3.29
CA GLN A 121 -3.36 -10.14 4.46
C GLN A 121 -2.98 -8.68 4.68
N SER A 122 -2.68 -7.94 3.60
CA SER A 122 -2.39 -6.50 3.68
C SER A 122 -3.61 -5.70 4.13
N TRP A 123 -4.78 -6.01 3.61
CA TRP A 123 -6.05 -5.38 4.00
C TRP A 123 -6.40 -5.64 5.47
N ASP A 124 -6.27 -6.89 5.91
CA ASP A 124 -6.47 -7.28 7.31
C ASP A 124 -5.48 -6.54 8.25
N HIS A 125 -4.26 -6.30 7.78
CA HIS A 125 -3.28 -5.52 8.53
C HIS A 125 -3.72 -4.05 8.68
N ILE A 126 -4.15 -3.41 7.59
CA ILE A 126 -4.62 -2.01 7.61
C ILE A 126 -5.87 -1.89 8.49
N GLN A 127 -6.83 -2.80 8.37
CA GLN A 127 -8.04 -2.79 9.19
C GLN A 127 -7.72 -2.95 10.68
N ARG A 128 -6.82 -3.87 11.03
CA ARG A 128 -6.36 -4.03 12.42
C ARG A 128 -5.66 -2.78 12.95
N ALA A 129 -4.84 -2.13 12.13
CA ALA A 129 -4.19 -0.88 12.50
C ALA A 129 -5.22 0.24 12.74
N LEU A 130 -6.22 0.39 11.86
CA LEU A 130 -7.31 1.35 12.04
C LEU A 130 -8.11 1.07 13.32
N THR A 131 -8.47 -0.19 13.58
CA THR A 131 -9.13 -0.59 14.84
C THR A 131 -8.30 -0.23 16.06
N ALA A 132 -6.98 -0.46 16.01
CA ALA A 132 -6.09 -0.11 17.11
C ALA A 132 -6.03 1.40 17.37
N VAL A 133 -6.05 2.23 16.31
CA VAL A 133 -6.11 3.70 16.45
C VAL A 133 -7.44 4.11 17.06
N LEU A 134 -8.56 3.62 16.54
CA LEU A 134 -9.91 3.90 17.09
C LEU A 134 -10.04 3.57 18.58
N THR A 135 -9.42 2.47 19.00
CA THR A 135 -9.49 2.01 20.40
C THR A 135 -8.57 2.81 21.34
N ARG A 136 -7.49 3.37 20.81
CA ARG A 136 -6.46 4.10 21.58
C ARG A 136 -6.67 5.61 21.60
N ASP A 137 -7.48 6.14 20.70
CA ASP A 137 -7.74 7.58 20.59
C ASP A 137 -8.50 8.06 21.84
N PRO A 138 -7.87 8.90 22.70
CA PRO A 138 -8.47 9.33 23.95
C PRO A 138 -9.61 10.34 23.76
N HIS A 139 -9.79 10.87 22.55
CA HIS A 139 -10.82 11.85 22.24
C HIS A 139 -12.12 11.19 21.74
N VAL A 140 -12.11 9.88 21.46
CA VAL A 140 -13.32 9.16 21.10
C VAL A 140 -14.27 9.14 22.29
N ARG A 141 -15.51 9.59 22.05
CA ARG A 141 -16.53 9.61 23.11
C ARG A 141 -16.80 8.20 23.64
N PRO A 142 -17.05 8.02 24.96
CA PRO A 142 -17.20 6.69 25.57
C PRO A 142 -18.35 5.87 25.00
N ASP A 143 -19.39 6.53 24.48
CA ASP A 143 -20.59 5.91 23.92
C ASP A 143 -20.56 5.74 22.38
N ALA A 144 -19.47 6.12 21.72
CA ALA A 144 -19.34 6.02 20.26
C ALA A 144 -19.64 4.60 19.74
N PHE A 145 -19.32 3.59 20.54
CA PHE A 145 -19.48 2.18 20.21
C PHE A 145 -20.42 1.44 21.20
N ALA A 146 -21.31 2.16 21.85
CA ALA A 146 -22.27 1.56 22.81
C ALA A 146 -23.47 0.87 22.14
N GLY A 147 -23.68 1.08 20.84
CA GLY A 147 -24.75 0.48 20.05
C GLY A 147 -24.29 -0.74 19.25
N ASP A 148 -24.91 -0.94 18.09
CA ASP A 148 -24.66 -2.08 17.21
C ASP A 148 -23.36 -1.94 16.41
N LEU A 149 -22.74 -0.75 16.37
CA LEU A 149 -21.50 -0.46 15.65
C LEU A 149 -20.31 -0.75 16.55
N THR A 150 -19.43 -1.65 16.12
CA THR A 150 -18.16 -1.92 16.82
C THR A 150 -17.00 -1.14 16.22
N PRO A 151 -15.87 -0.96 16.96
CA PRO A 151 -14.67 -0.35 16.40
C PRO A 151 -14.16 -1.07 15.14
N GLU A 152 -14.26 -2.41 15.10
CA GLU A 152 -13.85 -3.23 13.95
C GLU A 152 -14.74 -2.96 12.74
N GLN A 153 -16.05 -2.88 12.93
CA GLN A 153 -17.01 -2.57 11.86
C GLN A 153 -16.78 -1.15 11.33
N PHE A 154 -16.53 -0.20 12.21
CA PHE A 154 -16.25 1.17 11.79
C PHE A 154 -14.90 1.28 11.05
N ALA A 155 -13.87 0.55 11.49
CA ALA A 155 -12.61 0.42 10.77
C ALA A 155 -12.83 -0.15 9.35
N GLN A 156 -13.72 -1.13 9.18
CA GLN A 156 -14.10 -1.66 7.85
C GLN A 156 -14.77 -0.59 6.97
N VAL A 157 -15.64 0.24 7.54
CA VAL A 157 -16.26 1.36 6.81
C VAL A 157 -15.20 2.36 6.37
N LEU A 158 -14.32 2.79 7.27
CA LEU A 158 -13.22 3.71 6.94
C LEU A 158 -12.29 3.12 5.88
N PHE A 159 -11.96 1.85 5.97
CA PHE A 159 -11.17 1.15 4.97
C PHE A 159 -11.87 1.09 3.60
N SER A 160 -13.20 0.88 3.58
CA SER A 160 -13.99 0.91 2.34
C SER A 160 -13.97 2.29 1.67
N LEU A 161 -13.97 3.37 2.46
CA LEU A 161 -13.81 4.73 1.94
C LEU A 161 -12.41 4.96 1.35
N LEU A 162 -11.35 4.44 1.97
CA LEU A 162 -9.99 4.46 1.41
C LEU A 162 -9.89 3.70 0.10
N LEU A 163 -10.51 2.51 0.01
CA LEU A 163 -10.57 1.75 -1.25
C LEU A 163 -11.36 2.50 -2.33
N SER A 164 -12.47 3.16 -1.97
CA SER A 164 -13.22 4.00 -2.90
C SER A 164 -12.40 5.17 -3.42
N ALA A 165 -11.66 5.86 -2.54
CA ALA A 165 -10.75 6.94 -2.92
C ALA A 165 -9.69 6.46 -3.91
N LEU A 166 -9.10 5.30 -3.66
CA LEU A 166 -8.11 4.66 -4.51
C LEU A 166 -8.67 4.30 -5.90
N LEU A 167 -9.86 3.71 -5.95
CA LEU A 167 -10.52 3.32 -7.21
C LEU A 167 -10.96 4.53 -8.05
N ARG A 168 -11.45 5.57 -7.40
CA ARG A 168 -11.90 6.82 -8.05
C ARG A 168 -10.77 7.79 -8.33
N GLN A 169 -9.57 7.53 -7.77
CA GLN A 169 -8.44 8.46 -7.82
C GLN A 169 -8.80 9.85 -7.27
N ASP A 170 -9.67 9.86 -6.27
CA ASP A 170 -10.15 11.06 -5.57
C ASP A 170 -9.75 10.94 -4.10
N TYR A 171 -8.72 11.70 -3.73
CA TYR A 171 -8.05 11.61 -2.43
C TYR A 171 -8.47 12.73 -1.48
N ASP A 172 -9.63 13.36 -1.69
CA ASP A 172 -10.19 14.31 -0.75
C ASP A 172 -10.71 13.58 0.51
N PRO A 173 -10.13 13.83 1.71
CA PRO A 173 -10.54 13.18 2.94
C PRO A 173 -11.80 13.77 3.56
N THR A 174 -12.37 14.85 3.01
CA THR A 174 -13.39 15.67 3.67
C THR A 174 -14.60 14.85 4.15
N ALA A 175 -15.16 13.99 3.28
CA ALA A 175 -16.31 13.16 3.61
C ALA A 175 -15.97 12.10 4.67
N ALA A 176 -14.80 11.45 4.57
CA ALA A 176 -14.37 10.45 5.55
C ALA A 176 -14.12 11.08 6.93
N LEU A 177 -13.50 12.27 6.95
CA LEU A 177 -13.26 13.02 8.19
C LEU A 177 -14.58 13.51 8.82
N ALA A 178 -15.55 13.96 8.01
CA ALA A 178 -16.85 14.39 8.50
C ALA A 178 -17.61 13.20 9.13
N LEU A 179 -17.62 12.04 8.45
CA LEU A 179 -18.22 10.83 9.00
C LEU A 179 -17.54 10.42 10.32
N ALA A 180 -16.21 10.38 10.34
CA ALA A 180 -15.48 10.03 11.55
C ALA A 180 -15.78 10.98 12.71
N ARG A 181 -15.84 12.30 12.46
CA ARG A 181 -16.24 13.26 13.50
C ARG A 181 -17.63 13.00 14.05
N THR A 182 -18.60 12.76 13.18
CA THR A 182 -20.01 12.53 13.60
C THR A 182 -20.15 11.28 14.45
N VAL A 183 -19.36 10.22 14.14
CA VAL A 183 -19.46 8.94 14.86
C VAL A 183 -18.66 8.97 16.15
N LEU A 184 -17.46 9.56 16.14
CA LEU A 184 -16.48 9.39 17.21
C LEU A 184 -16.49 10.52 18.25
N TYR A 185 -16.86 11.74 17.85
CA TYR A 185 -16.76 12.96 18.67
C TYR A 185 -18.08 13.71 18.73
#